data_fa7d457c09e1eba762289d2d861c98a1
#
_entry.id   fa7d457c09e1eba762289d2d861c98a1
#
_cell.length_a   1.000
_cell.length_b   1.000
_cell.length_c   1.000
_cell.angle_alpha   90.00
_cell.angle_beta   90.00
_cell.angle_gamma   90.00
#
_symmetry.space_group_name_H-M   'P 1'
#
loop_
_entity.id
_entity.type
_entity.pdbx_description
1 polymer ?
#
loop_
_entity_poly.entity_id
_entity_poly.type
_entity_poly.pdbx_seq_one_letter_code
_entity_poly.pdbx_strand_id
1 'polypeptide(L)'
;MKLLLTFLLIIPISIFAQPAQPVEEWTGKTILLIGGHPDDDHQSHATLAMLKDHGNEVYILTMTTGNVGTKDPKISRFQLAQIRRQEEVDALKEIGIPEENYINLGYDDGRLEFADREEAIGKLVYYIRKIHPDVLFSFDPGYNYVVWQKSDHRAASYLAADAVRAAEWRLLYEGHIIQDGLTAHAIPEFMFYGGNISDKNTSVNTTDYVERRVAAGLKYVSQWSSGWSDYKGPDLAAYPSSDRKAMESRIRNRIIVENGNSYERFRYHKGPPDTMGHGPRD
;
A
#
# COMPACT_ATOMS: atom_id res chain seq x y z
N MET A 1 39.91 -2.21 -50.57
CA MET A 1 39.92 -2.46 -49.11
C MET A 1 38.71 -1.76 -48.55
N LYS A 2 37.59 -2.53 -48.31
CA LYS A 2 36.35 -1.96 -47.80
C LYS A 2 36.40 -2.04 -46.28
N LEU A 3 36.40 -0.89 -45.61
CA LEU A 3 36.35 -0.78 -44.17
C LEU A 3 34.89 -1.06 -43.72
N LEU A 4 34.65 -2.16 -43.00
CA LEU A 4 33.38 -2.47 -42.39
C LEU A 4 33.34 -1.72 -41.04
N LEU A 5 32.56 -0.65 -40.94
CA LEU A 5 32.29 0.02 -39.67
C LEU A 5 31.19 -0.78 -38.96
N THR A 6 31.56 -1.50 -37.91
CA THR A 6 30.60 -2.16 -37.04
C THR A 6 30.08 -1.12 -36.02
N PHE A 7 28.85 -0.69 -36.21
CA PHE A 7 28.16 0.14 -35.20
C PHE A 7 27.75 -0.76 -34.01
N LEU A 8 28.43 -0.57 -32.88
CA LEU A 8 28.00 -1.17 -31.62
C LEU A 8 26.79 -0.37 -31.10
N LEU A 9 25.61 -0.95 -31.23
CA LEU A 9 24.39 -0.37 -30.66
C LEU A 9 24.44 -0.54 -29.13
N ILE A 10 24.86 0.48 -28.40
CA ILE A 10 24.76 0.52 -26.94
C ILE A 10 23.28 0.81 -26.63
N ILE A 11 22.50 -0.23 -26.36
CA ILE A 11 21.16 -0.11 -25.78
C ILE A 11 21.38 0.31 -24.33
N PRO A 12 20.87 1.46 -23.88
CA PRO A 12 20.92 1.81 -22.47
C PRO A 12 20.07 0.79 -21.71
N ILE A 13 20.71 -0.12 -20.99
CA ILE A 13 20.05 -0.96 -20.01
C ILE A 13 19.71 0.01 -18.88
N SER A 14 18.46 0.42 -18.78
CA SER A 14 17.95 1.08 -17.59
C SER A 14 18.07 0.08 -16.44
N ILE A 15 19.13 0.20 -15.65
CA ILE A 15 19.30 -0.62 -14.43
C ILE A 15 18.32 -0.04 -13.42
N PHE A 16 17.09 -0.58 -13.39
CA PHE A 16 16.17 -0.32 -12.29
C PHE A 16 16.79 -0.87 -11.01
N ALA A 17 16.75 -0.09 -9.94
CA ALA A 17 17.20 -0.55 -8.64
C ALA A 17 16.43 -1.83 -8.27
N GLN A 18 17.15 -2.82 -7.74
CA GLN A 18 16.59 -4.06 -7.19
C GLN A 18 16.88 -4.09 -5.69
N PRO A 19 16.04 -4.75 -4.88
CA PRO A 19 16.39 -5.02 -3.51
C PRO A 19 17.77 -5.71 -3.41
N ALA A 20 18.55 -5.34 -2.41
CA ALA A 20 19.87 -5.96 -2.19
C ALA A 20 19.77 -7.46 -1.85
N GLN A 21 18.63 -7.87 -1.28
CA GLN A 21 18.24 -9.25 -1.01
C GLN A 21 16.83 -9.47 -1.56
N PRO A 22 16.48 -10.70 -2.01
CA PRO A 22 15.10 -11.02 -2.36
C PRO A 22 14.14 -10.61 -1.22
N VAL A 23 12.96 -10.10 -1.58
CA VAL A 23 11.97 -9.67 -0.59
C VAL A 23 11.55 -10.82 0.32
N GLU A 24 11.55 -12.03 -0.21
CA GLU A 24 11.27 -13.27 0.49
C GLU A 24 12.27 -13.57 1.64
N GLU A 25 13.45 -12.96 1.59
CA GLU A 25 14.51 -13.14 2.61
C GLU A 25 14.53 -11.99 3.65
N TRP A 26 13.64 -11.03 3.56
CA TRP A 26 13.62 -9.91 4.50
C TRP A 26 13.18 -10.35 5.89
N THR A 27 13.97 -10.02 6.89
CA THR A 27 13.71 -10.30 8.32
C THR A 27 14.11 -9.11 9.18
N GLY A 28 13.42 -8.92 10.29
CA GLY A 28 13.74 -7.88 11.29
C GLY A 28 13.55 -6.44 10.79
N LYS A 29 12.88 -6.24 9.68
CA LYS A 29 12.54 -4.90 9.15
C LYS A 29 11.24 -4.39 9.77
N THR A 30 11.14 -3.07 9.89
CA THR A 30 9.88 -2.36 10.14
C THR A 30 9.30 -1.89 8.81
N ILE A 31 8.06 -2.26 8.55
CA ILE A 31 7.36 -1.99 7.29
C ILE A 31 6.14 -1.14 7.58
N LEU A 32 5.95 -0.05 6.85
CA LEU A 32 4.77 0.79 6.89
C LEU A 32 4.09 0.77 5.53
N LEU A 33 2.81 0.39 5.48
CA LEU A 33 2.00 0.61 4.28
C LEU A 33 1.10 1.83 4.50
N ILE A 34 1.10 2.75 3.53
CA ILE A 34 0.19 3.91 3.48
C ILE A 34 -0.76 3.73 2.31
N GLY A 35 -2.06 3.61 2.62
CA GLY A 35 -3.17 3.50 1.66
C GLY A 35 -4.17 4.65 1.78
N GLY A 36 -5.07 4.77 0.82
CA GLY A 36 -6.17 5.75 0.83
C GLY A 36 -7.36 5.28 1.68
N HIS A 37 -7.79 4.04 1.50
CA HIS A 37 -8.99 3.47 2.12
C HIS A 37 -8.69 2.15 2.84
N PRO A 38 -9.54 1.74 3.80
CA PRO A 38 -9.58 0.36 4.25
C PRO A 38 -9.87 -0.57 3.06
N ASP A 39 -9.04 -1.56 2.79
CA ASP A 39 -8.97 -2.49 1.66
C ASP A 39 -7.92 -2.21 0.57
N ASP A 40 -7.24 -1.08 0.58
CA ASP A 40 -6.23 -0.76 -0.45
C ASP A 40 -4.98 -1.65 -0.37
N ASP A 41 -4.62 -2.09 0.84
CA ASP A 41 -3.49 -2.97 1.14
C ASP A 41 -3.67 -4.41 0.60
N HIS A 42 -4.91 -4.79 0.20
CA HIS A 42 -5.20 -6.12 -0.36
C HIS A 42 -4.33 -6.49 -1.56
N GLN A 43 -3.76 -5.51 -2.25
CA GLN A 43 -2.84 -5.72 -3.36
C GLN A 43 -1.49 -6.31 -2.91
N SER A 44 -1.20 -6.21 -1.60
CA SER A 44 0.05 -6.65 -0.97
C SER A 44 -0.15 -7.69 0.12
N HIS A 45 -1.38 -8.17 0.37
CA HIS A 45 -1.72 -9.03 1.51
C HIS A 45 -0.86 -10.30 1.59
N ALA A 46 -0.59 -10.96 0.46
CA ALA A 46 0.20 -12.17 0.48
C ALA A 46 1.68 -11.87 0.81
N THR A 47 2.23 -10.80 0.25
CA THR A 47 3.58 -10.32 0.59
C THR A 47 3.66 -9.90 2.05
N LEU A 48 2.70 -9.13 2.56
CA LEU A 48 2.70 -8.68 3.95
C LEU A 48 2.56 -9.83 4.93
N ALA A 49 1.72 -10.83 4.62
CA ALA A 49 1.59 -12.05 5.41
C ALA A 49 2.91 -12.82 5.51
N MET A 50 3.61 -12.98 4.38
CA MET A 50 4.93 -13.61 4.30
C MET A 50 5.95 -12.83 5.15
N LEU A 51 6.01 -11.52 4.97
CA LEU A 51 6.95 -10.66 5.69
C LEU A 51 6.70 -10.71 7.20
N LYS A 52 5.43 -10.73 7.64
CA LYS A 52 5.08 -10.89 9.05
C LYS A 52 5.56 -12.23 9.61
N ASP A 53 5.33 -13.33 8.89
CA ASP A 53 5.79 -14.67 9.30
C ASP A 53 7.32 -14.77 9.35
N HIS A 54 8.03 -13.99 8.53
CA HIS A 54 9.50 -13.92 8.53
C HIS A 54 10.06 -12.99 9.62
N GLY A 55 9.23 -12.55 10.59
CA GLY A 55 9.68 -11.78 11.75
C GLY A 55 9.87 -10.29 11.49
N ASN A 56 9.26 -9.75 10.44
CA ASN A 56 9.20 -8.30 10.24
C ASN A 56 8.05 -7.69 11.04
N GLU A 57 8.18 -6.44 11.43
CA GLU A 57 7.10 -5.67 12.03
C GLU A 57 6.35 -4.90 10.94
N VAL A 58 5.02 -5.07 10.86
CA VAL A 58 4.21 -4.49 9.78
C VAL A 58 3.14 -3.59 10.37
N TYR A 59 3.07 -2.36 9.86
CA TYR A 59 2.07 -1.35 10.18
C TYR A 59 1.28 -0.98 8.93
N ILE A 60 -0.04 -0.81 9.10
CA ILE A 60 -0.94 -0.34 8.04
C ILE A 60 -1.51 1.00 8.46
N LEU A 61 -1.40 2.00 7.59
CA LEU A 61 -1.99 3.31 7.77
C LEU A 61 -2.91 3.62 6.59
N THR A 62 -4.19 3.82 6.86
CA THR A 62 -5.15 4.32 5.88
C THR A 62 -5.47 5.79 6.15
N MET A 63 -5.53 6.60 5.08
CA MET A 63 -5.77 8.03 5.25
C MET A 63 -7.25 8.34 5.45
N THR A 64 -8.14 7.66 4.73
CA THR A 64 -9.59 7.90 4.83
C THR A 64 -10.28 6.76 5.58
N THR A 65 -11.49 7.04 6.06
CA THR A 65 -12.36 6.04 6.68
C THR A 65 -13.14 5.19 5.67
N GLY A 66 -13.07 5.53 4.37
CA GLY A 66 -13.86 4.86 3.33
C GLY A 66 -15.36 5.04 3.47
N ASN A 67 -15.82 6.14 4.08
CA ASN A 67 -17.19 6.36 4.55
C ASN A 67 -18.21 6.75 3.48
N VAL A 68 -17.86 6.61 2.19
CA VAL A 68 -18.76 6.95 1.06
C VAL A 68 -19.05 5.74 0.17
N GLY A 69 -18.26 4.68 0.28
CA GLY A 69 -18.29 3.53 -0.60
C GLY A 69 -19.46 2.57 -0.33
N THR A 70 -20.72 3.02 -0.36
CA THR A 70 -21.91 2.16 -0.28
C THR A 70 -23.06 2.71 -1.12
N LYS A 71 -23.94 1.80 -1.56
CA LYS A 71 -25.27 2.13 -2.11
C LYS A 71 -26.41 1.73 -1.19
N ASP A 72 -26.14 1.17 -0.01
CA ASP A 72 -27.16 0.84 0.96
C ASP A 72 -27.73 2.13 1.60
N PRO A 73 -29.02 2.48 1.35
CA PRO A 73 -29.61 3.68 1.87
C PRO A 73 -29.83 3.67 3.41
N LYS A 74 -29.66 2.51 4.05
CA LYS A 74 -29.82 2.35 5.49
C LYS A 74 -28.56 2.67 6.28
N ILE A 75 -27.41 2.80 5.59
CA ILE A 75 -26.11 3.02 6.22
C ILE A 75 -25.71 4.47 6.11
N SER A 76 -25.51 5.13 7.24
CA SER A 76 -24.91 6.46 7.30
C SER A 76 -23.39 6.41 7.08
N ARG A 77 -22.78 7.55 6.73
CA ARG A 77 -21.33 7.67 6.60
C ARG A 77 -20.59 7.24 7.86
N PHE A 78 -21.13 7.60 9.03
CA PHE A 78 -20.55 7.23 10.32
C PHE A 78 -20.56 5.71 10.54
N GLN A 79 -21.69 5.05 10.28
CA GLN A 79 -21.81 3.59 10.37
C GLN A 79 -20.87 2.88 9.37
N LEU A 80 -20.79 3.37 8.13
CA LEU A 80 -19.88 2.78 7.15
C LEU A 80 -18.42 2.87 7.57
N ALA A 81 -18.00 4.02 8.13
CA ALA A 81 -16.64 4.17 8.65
C ALA A 81 -16.31 3.11 9.73
N GLN A 82 -17.25 2.82 10.63
CA GLN A 82 -17.08 1.80 11.65
C GLN A 82 -17.04 0.39 11.07
N ILE A 83 -17.94 0.09 10.12
CA ILE A 83 -17.98 -1.19 9.41
C ILE A 83 -16.64 -1.44 8.72
N ARG A 84 -16.19 -0.50 7.91
CA ARG A 84 -14.95 -0.66 7.12
C ARG A 84 -13.71 -0.74 8.01
N ARG A 85 -13.68 0.01 9.13
CA ARG A 85 -12.60 -0.15 10.10
C ARG A 85 -12.54 -1.57 10.67
N GLN A 86 -13.68 -2.16 11.01
CA GLN A 86 -13.73 -3.51 11.55
C GLN A 86 -13.37 -4.55 10.48
N GLU A 87 -13.84 -4.39 9.25
CA GLU A 87 -13.48 -5.25 8.13
C GLU A 87 -11.96 -5.25 7.88
N GLU A 88 -11.34 -4.07 7.97
CA GLU A 88 -9.89 -3.92 7.87
C GLU A 88 -9.16 -4.67 8.99
N VAL A 89 -9.54 -4.43 10.25
CA VAL A 89 -8.95 -5.13 11.40
C VAL A 89 -9.08 -6.64 11.26
N ASP A 90 -10.25 -7.14 10.84
CA ASP A 90 -10.49 -8.56 10.63
C ASP A 90 -9.66 -9.13 9.47
N ALA A 91 -9.46 -8.36 8.40
CA ALA A 91 -8.62 -8.74 7.27
C ALA A 91 -7.13 -8.81 7.67
N LEU A 92 -6.65 -7.81 8.38
CA LEU A 92 -5.27 -7.76 8.89
C LEU A 92 -4.95 -8.92 9.84
N LYS A 93 -5.91 -9.33 10.66
CA LYS A 93 -5.77 -10.49 11.53
C LYS A 93 -5.53 -11.78 10.75
N GLU A 94 -6.18 -11.98 9.59
CA GLU A 94 -5.96 -13.16 8.73
C GLU A 94 -4.52 -13.21 8.18
N ILE A 95 -3.87 -12.08 8.04
CA ILE A 95 -2.49 -11.98 7.58
C ILE A 95 -1.47 -11.79 8.72
N GLY A 96 -1.91 -11.90 9.98
CA GLY A 96 -1.05 -11.91 11.16
C GLY A 96 -0.64 -10.52 11.66
N ILE A 97 -1.29 -9.45 11.20
CA ILE A 97 -1.04 -8.08 11.65
C ILE A 97 -2.04 -7.75 12.77
N PRO A 98 -1.56 -7.39 13.97
CA PRO A 98 -2.44 -7.10 15.10
C PRO A 98 -3.11 -5.72 14.95
N GLU A 99 -4.26 -5.52 15.63
CA GLU A 99 -5.05 -4.29 15.53
C GLU A 99 -4.28 -3.03 15.96
N GLU A 100 -3.38 -3.13 16.91
CA GLU A 100 -2.55 -2.01 17.38
C GLU A 100 -1.61 -1.47 16.31
N ASN A 101 -1.35 -2.26 15.26
CA ASN A 101 -0.54 -1.85 14.10
C ASN A 101 -1.39 -1.25 12.97
N TYR A 102 -2.71 -1.10 13.16
CA TYR A 102 -3.60 -0.44 12.23
C TYR A 102 -3.90 1.00 12.65
N ILE A 103 -3.61 1.94 11.77
CA ILE A 103 -3.80 3.37 11.97
C ILE A 103 -4.77 3.89 10.90
N ASN A 104 -5.78 4.66 11.31
CA ASN A 104 -6.65 5.37 10.38
C ASN A 104 -6.64 6.87 10.71
N LEU A 105 -6.30 7.73 9.73
CA LEU A 105 -6.18 9.18 9.94
C LEU A 105 -7.53 9.91 9.97
N GLY A 106 -8.61 9.25 9.59
CA GLY A 106 -9.97 9.77 9.77
C GLY A 106 -10.44 10.74 8.70
N TYR A 107 -9.75 10.89 7.57
CA TYR A 107 -10.24 11.74 6.48
C TYR A 107 -11.48 11.15 5.81
N ASP A 108 -12.28 12.03 5.21
CA ASP A 108 -13.47 11.65 4.44
C ASP A 108 -13.06 11.03 3.09
N ASP A 109 -13.66 9.90 2.75
CA ASP A 109 -13.55 9.25 1.43
C ASP A 109 -14.07 10.16 0.31
N GLY A 110 -13.38 10.19 -0.82
CA GLY A 110 -13.66 11.03 -1.99
C GLY A 110 -13.24 12.48 -1.81
N ARG A 111 -12.58 12.83 -0.70
CA ARG A 111 -12.21 14.20 -0.38
C ARG A 111 -10.75 14.42 0.01
N LEU A 112 -9.93 13.40 -0.07
CA LEU A 112 -8.54 13.48 0.37
C LEU A 112 -7.71 14.51 -0.46
N GLU A 113 -8.02 14.69 -1.75
CA GLU A 113 -7.41 15.74 -2.57
C GLU A 113 -7.72 17.16 -2.10
N PHE A 114 -8.79 17.35 -1.33
CA PHE A 114 -9.24 18.65 -0.80
C PHE A 114 -8.86 18.83 0.68
N ALA A 115 -8.19 17.84 1.28
CA ALA A 115 -7.67 17.95 2.64
C ALA A 115 -6.59 19.06 2.72
N ASP A 116 -6.46 19.64 3.91
CA ASP A 116 -5.30 20.52 4.16
C ASP A 116 -4.02 19.69 4.00
N ARG A 117 -3.23 20.09 3.01
CA ARG A 117 -2.04 19.34 2.61
C ARG A 117 -0.95 19.36 3.66
N GLU A 118 -0.78 20.49 4.32
CA GLU A 118 0.22 20.64 5.39
C GLU A 118 -0.14 19.77 6.60
N GLU A 119 -1.42 19.80 7.01
CA GLU A 119 -1.91 18.95 8.10
C GLU A 119 -1.76 17.45 7.76
N ALA A 120 -2.17 17.05 6.55
CA ALA A 120 -2.13 15.65 6.11
C ALA A 120 -0.70 15.12 6.06
N ILE A 121 0.24 15.89 5.49
CA ILE A 121 1.67 15.56 5.47
C ILE A 121 2.21 15.50 6.91
N GLY A 122 1.87 16.47 7.76
CA GLY A 122 2.31 16.50 9.16
C GLY A 122 1.91 15.25 9.92
N LYS A 123 0.67 14.77 9.78
CA LYS A 123 0.21 13.50 10.39
C LYS A 123 1.03 12.30 9.89
N LEU A 124 1.30 12.22 8.58
CA LEU A 124 2.12 11.14 8.02
C LEU A 124 3.55 11.21 8.53
N VAL A 125 4.16 12.40 8.57
CA VAL A 125 5.51 12.63 9.13
C VAL A 125 5.59 12.17 10.58
N TYR A 126 4.55 12.46 11.39
CA TYR A 126 4.47 12.00 12.76
C TYR A 126 4.60 10.48 12.86
N TYR A 127 3.78 9.74 12.08
CA TYR A 127 3.82 8.28 12.12
C TYR A 127 5.09 7.69 11.52
N ILE A 128 5.65 8.26 10.45
CA ILE A 128 6.95 7.85 9.91
C ILE A 128 8.04 7.99 10.97
N ARG A 129 8.08 9.13 11.68
CA ARG A 129 9.04 9.37 12.76
C ARG A 129 8.80 8.54 14.01
N LYS A 130 7.58 8.12 14.27
CA LYS A 130 7.21 7.27 15.41
C LYS A 130 7.52 5.80 15.16
N ILE A 131 7.27 5.32 13.94
CA ILE A 131 7.40 3.91 13.56
C ILE A 131 8.83 3.58 13.12
N HIS A 132 9.55 4.53 12.53
CA HIS A 132 10.89 4.35 11.95
C HIS A 132 10.94 3.22 10.89
N PRO A 133 10.10 3.24 9.84
CA PRO A 133 10.04 2.14 8.89
C PRO A 133 11.31 2.05 8.03
N ASP A 134 11.79 0.83 7.82
CA ASP A 134 12.84 0.50 6.86
C ASP A 134 12.30 0.47 5.44
N VAL A 135 11.02 0.14 5.28
CA VAL A 135 10.36 0.01 3.98
C VAL A 135 8.99 0.67 4.01
N LEU A 136 8.71 1.48 2.99
CA LEU A 136 7.38 2.02 2.73
C LEU A 136 6.70 1.27 1.59
N PHE A 137 5.50 0.78 1.83
CA PHE A 137 4.56 0.37 0.79
C PHE A 137 3.54 1.49 0.58
N SER A 138 3.24 1.86 -0.67
CA SER A 138 2.20 2.83 -1.01
C SER A 138 1.71 2.62 -2.44
N PHE A 139 0.61 3.29 -2.80
CA PHE A 139 0.26 3.45 -4.21
C PHE A 139 1.42 4.06 -4.97
N ASP A 140 1.61 3.57 -6.20
CA ASP A 140 2.64 4.08 -7.08
C ASP A 140 2.30 5.50 -7.57
N PRO A 141 3.07 6.53 -7.20
CA PRO A 141 2.89 7.87 -7.75
C PRO A 141 3.28 7.93 -9.25
N GLY A 142 3.95 6.89 -9.76
CA GLY A 142 4.53 6.86 -11.11
C GLY A 142 5.80 7.69 -11.24
N TYR A 143 6.54 7.43 -12.31
CA TYR A 143 7.62 8.32 -12.70
C TYR A 143 7.00 9.67 -13.12
N ASN A 144 7.50 10.75 -12.59
CA ASN A 144 6.98 12.11 -12.82
C ASN A 144 5.51 12.32 -12.42
N TYR A 145 4.98 11.52 -11.50
CA TYR A 145 3.61 11.63 -10.96
C TYR A 145 2.49 11.54 -12.03
N VAL A 146 2.66 10.71 -13.05
CA VAL A 146 1.72 10.60 -14.17
C VAL A 146 0.87 9.33 -14.17
N VAL A 147 0.79 8.60 -13.06
CA VAL A 147 -0.06 7.43 -12.97
C VAL A 147 -1.51 7.83 -12.77
N TRP A 148 -2.40 7.37 -13.69
CA TRP A 148 -3.83 7.54 -13.52
C TRP A 148 -4.36 6.67 -12.37
N GLN A 149 -5.00 7.31 -11.40
CA GLN A 149 -5.62 6.64 -10.26
C GLN A 149 -6.90 7.37 -9.83
N LYS A 150 -7.74 6.71 -9.01
CA LYS A 150 -8.81 7.40 -8.29
C LYS A 150 -8.24 8.56 -7.46
N SER A 151 -9.07 9.59 -7.24
CA SER A 151 -8.63 10.82 -6.55
C SER A 151 -7.91 10.56 -5.22
N ASP A 152 -8.50 9.76 -4.34
CA ASP A 152 -7.92 9.49 -3.02
C ASP A 152 -6.67 8.59 -3.11
N HIS A 153 -6.61 7.62 -4.05
CA HIS A 153 -5.39 6.83 -4.26
C HIS A 153 -4.23 7.70 -4.76
N ARG A 154 -4.54 8.63 -5.67
CA ARG A 154 -3.58 9.60 -6.19
C ARG A 154 -3.11 10.53 -5.08
N ALA A 155 -4.04 11.09 -4.30
CA ALA A 155 -3.72 11.96 -3.17
C ALA A 155 -2.87 11.22 -2.13
N ALA A 156 -3.25 9.99 -1.74
CA ALA A 156 -2.49 9.20 -0.78
C ALA A 156 -1.06 8.92 -1.26
N SER A 157 -0.86 8.59 -2.56
CA SER A 157 0.47 8.34 -3.10
C SER A 157 1.37 9.58 -3.06
N TYR A 158 0.82 10.76 -3.40
CA TYR A 158 1.57 12.02 -3.38
C TYR A 158 1.86 12.51 -1.96
N LEU A 159 0.86 12.42 -1.07
CA LEU A 159 1.02 12.82 0.32
C LEU A 159 2.05 11.93 1.04
N ALA A 160 2.04 10.62 0.74
CA ALA A 160 3.04 9.69 1.27
C ALA A 160 4.46 10.05 0.78
N ALA A 161 4.64 10.32 -0.52
CA ALA A 161 5.93 10.70 -1.08
C ALA A 161 6.47 12.02 -0.47
N ASP A 162 5.60 13.03 -0.33
CA ASP A 162 5.98 14.30 0.30
C ASP A 162 6.30 14.14 1.80
N ALA A 163 5.53 13.32 2.51
CA ALA A 163 5.77 13.04 3.93
C ALA A 163 7.10 12.33 4.16
N VAL A 164 7.46 11.38 3.30
CA VAL A 164 8.77 10.73 3.35
C VAL A 164 9.90 11.75 3.25
N ARG A 165 9.82 12.65 2.26
CA ARG A 165 10.80 13.72 2.11
C ARG A 165 10.86 14.63 3.33
N ALA A 166 9.70 15.01 3.87
CA ALA A 166 9.63 15.90 5.04
C ALA A 166 10.16 15.22 6.31
N ALA A 167 9.94 13.90 6.47
CA ALA A 167 10.35 13.16 7.68
C ALA A 167 11.88 13.14 7.89
N GLU A 168 12.67 13.20 6.81
CA GLU A 168 14.14 13.25 6.87
C GLU A 168 14.66 14.57 7.45
N TRP A 169 13.90 15.66 7.29
CA TRP A 169 14.38 17.01 7.61
C TRP A 169 13.93 17.45 8.99
N ARG A 170 14.88 17.56 9.91
CA ARG A 170 14.64 17.90 11.32
C ARG A 170 13.81 19.18 11.53
N LEU A 171 13.97 20.17 10.68
CA LEU A 171 13.30 21.48 10.82
C LEU A 171 11.90 21.50 10.16
N LEU A 172 11.52 20.50 9.36
CA LEU A 172 10.15 20.33 8.92
C LEU A 172 9.36 19.63 10.02
N TYR A 173 8.21 20.19 10.40
CA TYR A 173 7.39 19.67 11.51
C TYR A 173 8.21 19.47 12.79
N GLU A 174 9.02 20.47 13.15
CA GLU A 174 9.95 20.40 14.31
C GLU A 174 9.23 20.15 15.64
N GLY A 175 7.94 20.49 15.74
CA GLY A 175 7.09 20.19 16.89
C GLY A 175 7.12 18.71 17.30
N HIS A 176 7.14 17.79 16.33
CA HIS A 176 7.23 16.36 16.59
C HIS A 176 8.54 15.96 17.31
N ILE A 177 9.61 16.73 17.06
CA ILE A 177 10.92 16.47 17.69
C ILE A 177 10.98 17.15 19.06
N ILE A 178 10.56 18.42 19.14
CA ILE A 178 10.70 19.24 20.35
C ILE A 178 9.68 18.85 21.41
N GLN A 179 8.42 18.60 21.00
CA GLN A 179 7.31 18.35 21.93
C GLN A 179 7.10 16.87 22.18
N ASP A 180 7.19 16.04 21.11
CA ASP A 180 6.88 14.61 21.19
C ASP A 180 8.12 13.74 21.36
N GLY A 181 9.33 14.32 21.31
CA GLY A 181 10.60 13.61 21.48
C GLY A 181 10.94 12.65 20.33
N LEU A 182 10.30 12.80 19.16
CA LEU A 182 10.58 11.97 18.00
C LEU A 182 11.89 12.39 17.33
N THR A 183 12.40 11.56 16.42
CA THR A 183 13.61 11.86 15.63
C THR A 183 13.31 11.90 14.15
N ALA A 184 14.09 12.69 13.39
CA ALA A 184 14.03 12.67 11.94
C ALA A 184 14.37 11.27 11.44
N HIS A 185 13.69 10.83 10.37
CA HIS A 185 13.84 9.49 9.82
C HIS A 185 13.80 9.49 8.31
N ALA A 186 14.79 8.86 7.67
CA ALA A 186 14.85 8.63 6.23
C ALA A 186 14.47 7.16 5.94
N ILE A 187 13.50 6.94 5.07
CA ILE A 187 13.09 5.60 4.66
C ILE A 187 13.98 5.15 3.49
N PRO A 188 14.74 4.05 3.63
CA PRO A 188 15.69 3.63 2.61
C PRO A 188 15.09 2.87 1.43
N GLU A 189 13.93 2.22 1.58
CA GLU A 189 13.38 1.32 0.56
C GLU A 189 11.87 1.54 0.36
N PHE A 190 11.42 1.39 -0.89
CA PHE A 190 10.03 1.61 -1.28
C PHE A 190 9.51 0.46 -2.14
N MET A 191 8.28 0.03 -1.87
CA MET A 191 7.53 -0.98 -2.62
C MET A 191 6.21 -0.38 -3.08
N PHE A 192 6.16 0.14 -4.30
CA PHE A 192 4.96 0.75 -4.84
C PHE A 192 4.05 -0.28 -5.51
N TYR A 193 2.79 -0.34 -5.08
CA TYR A 193 1.74 -1.17 -5.68
C TYR A 193 0.75 -0.32 -6.50
N GLY A 194 -0.17 -0.94 -7.22
CA GLY A 194 -0.99 -0.21 -8.21
C GLY A 194 -0.11 0.32 -9.36
N GLY A 195 -0.51 1.32 -10.07
CA GLY A 195 0.29 1.91 -11.15
C GLY A 195 0.41 1.04 -12.41
N ASN A 196 1.35 1.40 -13.30
CA ASN A 196 1.52 0.73 -14.58
C ASN A 196 2.26 -0.61 -14.42
N ILE A 197 1.79 -1.65 -15.10
CA ILE A 197 2.42 -2.97 -15.06
C ILE A 197 3.84 -2.94 -15.63
N SER A 198 4.09 -2.10 -16.62
CA SER A 198 5.41 -1.93 -17.26
C SER A 198 6.48 -1.37 -16.33
N ASP A 199 6.06 -0.68 -15.25
CA ASP A 199 6.97 -0.03 -14.31
C ASP A 199 7.35 -0.98 -13.14
N LYS A 200 6.70 -2.14 -13.06
CA LYS A 200 6.99 -3.15 -12.03
C LYS A 200 8.32 -3.83 -12.33
N ASN A 201 9.24 -3.71 -11.40
CA ASN A 201 10.59 -4.25 -11.52
C ASN A 201 10.90 -5.35 -10.48
N THR A 202 10.00 -5.60 -9.54
CA THR A 202 10.17 -6.61 -8.49
C THR A 202 8.94 -7.49 -8.42
N SER A 203 9.15 -8.81 -8.45
CA SER A 203 8.12 -9.83 -8.28
C SER A 203 8.42 -10.63 -7.02
N VAL A 204 7.47 -10.74 -6.12
CA VAL A 204 7.56 -11.48 -4.86
C VAL A 204 6.78 -12.77 -5.02
N ASN A 205 7.42 -13.91 -4.77
CA ASN A 205 6.74 -15.21 -4.77
C ASN A 205 5.88 -15.34 -3.52
N THR A 206 4.58 -15.43 -3.73
CA THR A 206 3.58 -15.48 -2.66
C THR A 206 2.75 -16.75 -2.68
N THR A 207 3.25 -17.81 -3.32
CA THR A 207 2.50 -19.05 -3.58
C THR A 207 1.91 -19.64 -2.29
N ASP A 208 2.67 -19.70 -1.21
CA ASP A 208 2.24 -20.29 0.05
C ASP A 208 1.30 -19.39 0.86
N TYR A 209 1.12 -18.12 0.43
CA TYR A 209 0.33 -17.10 1.15
C TYR A 209 -0.98 -16.73 0.44
N VAL A 210 -1.29 -17.36 -0.70
CA VAL A 210 -2.50 -17.08 -1.49
C VAL A 210 -3.77 -17.27 -0.67
N GLU A 211 -3.86 -18.33 0.14
CA GLU A 211 -5.07 -18.62 0.91
C GLU A 211 -5.27 -17.61 2.05
N ARG A 212 -4.20 -17.10 2.65
CA ARG A 212 -4.29 -16.01 3.64
C ARG A 212 -4.78 -14.72 2.99
N ARG A 213 -4.29 -14.38 1.80
CA ARG A 213 -4.79 -13.25 1.01
C ARG A 213 -6.28 -13.40 0.69
N VAL A 214 -6.72 -14.63 0.33
CA VAL A 214 -8.15 -14.90 0.07
C VAL A 214 -8.96 -14.75 1.34
N ALA A 215 -8.51 -15.31 2.46
CA ALA A 215 -9.19 -15.20 3.74
C ALA A 215 -9.36 -13.74 4.19
N ALA A 216 -8.31 -12.94 4.08
CA ALA A 216 -8.33 -11.50 4.36
C ALA A 216 -9.31 -10.76 3.44
N GLY A 217 -9.24 -10.98 2.12
CA GLY A 217 -10.12 -10.32 1.17
C GLY A 217 -11.60 -10.65 1.36
N LEU A 218 -11.93 -11.81 1.93
CA LEU A 218 -13.31 -12.19 2.25
C LEU A 218 -13.91 -11.40 3.43
N LYS A 219 -13.12 -10.62 4.16
CA LYS A 219 -13.61 -9.74 5.24
C LYS A 219 -14.24 -8.45 4.71
N TYR A 220 -13.89 -8.00 3.52
CA TYR A 220 -14.42 -6.75 2.94
C TYR A 220 -15.84 -6.90 2.39
N VAL A 221 -16.75 -7.38 3.22
CA VAL A 221 -18.12 -7.72 2.87
C VAL A 221 -18.89 -6.51 2.36
N SER A 222 -18.76 -5.35 3.03
CA SER A 222 -19.45 -4.12 2.62
C SER A 222 -19.00 -3.58 1.26
N GLN A 223 -17.83 -4.00 0.78
CA GLN A 223 -17.23 -3.46 -0.45
C GLN A 223 -17.27 -4.46 -1.62
N TRP A 224 -17.22 -5.76 -1.32
CA TRP A 224 -16.93 -6.77 -2.35
C TRP A 224 -18.03 -7.82 -2.51
N SER A 225 -19.05 -7.81 -1.65
CA SER A 225 -20.28 -8.63 -1.76
C SER A 225 -21.50 -7.80 -2.13
N SER A 226 -22.69 -8.40 -2.17
CA SER A 226 -23.96 -7.68 -2.27
C SER A 226 -24.22 -6.78 -1.05
N GLY A 227 -23.43 -6.91 0.01
CA GLY A 227 -23.41 -6.00 1.17
C GLY A 227 -23.11 -4.54 0.82
N TRP A 228 -22.51 -4.28 -0.35
CA TRP A 228 -22.34 -2.91 -0.87
C TRP A 228 -23.67 -2.17 -1.10
N SER A 229 -24.77 -2.90 -1.32
CA SER A 229 -26.10 -2.32 -1.55
C SER A 229 -27.17 -2.77 -0.55
N ASP A 230 -26.92 -3.83 0.22
CA ASP A 230 -27.81 -4.34 1.27
C ASP A 230 -26.98 -5.06 2.35
N TYR A 231 -26.37 -4.28 3.22
CA TYR A 231 -25.48 -4.80 4.26
C TYR A 231 -26.24 -5.51 5.39
N LYS A 232 -25.86 -6.75 5.66
CA LYS A 232 -26.52 -7.63 6.67
C LYS A 232 -25.57 -8.04 7.81
N GLY A 233 -24.44 -7.34 7.92
CA GLY A 233 -23.39 -7.67 8.89
C GLY A 233 -22.14 -8.28 8.26
N PRO A 234 -21.11 -8.55 9.05
CA PRO A 234 -19.81 -9.01 8.55
C PRO A 234 -19.78 -10.49 8.14
N ASP A 235 -20.79 -11.28 8.54
CA ASP A 235 -20.80 -12.70 8.25
C ASP A 235 -21.33 -12.99 6.83
N LEU A 236 -20.46 -13.52 5.99
CA LEU A 236 -20.83 -13.94 4.62
C LEU A 236 -21.92 -15.01 4.58
N ALA A 237 -22.19 -15.73 5.68
CA ALA A 237 -23.31 -16.68 5.75
C ALA A 237 -24.69 -15.99 5.68
N ALA A 238 -24.76 -14.69 5.98
CA ALA A 238 -25.98 -13.89 5.85
C ALA A 238 -26.30 -13.49 4.38
N TYR A 239 -25.42 -13.79 3.45
CA TYR A 239 -25.52 -13.43 2.02
C TYR A 239 -25.68 -14.67 1.15
N PRO A 240 -26.16 -14.52 -0.10
CA PRO A 240 -26.21 -15.63 -1.04
C PRO A 240 -24.85 -16.34 -1.18
N SER A 241 -24.84 -17.64 -1.28
CA SER A 241 -23.60 -18.42 -1.47
C SER A 241 -22.81 -18.04 -2.73
N SER A 242 -23.47 -17.41 -3.71
CA SER A 242 -22.86 -16.82 -4.89
C SER A 242 -21.92 -15.67 -4.56
N ASP A 243 -22.17 -14.90 -3.49
CA ASP A 243 -21.34 -13.76 -3.09
C ASP A 243 -19.96 -14.21 -2.67
N ARG A 244 -19.87 -15.22 -1.81
CA ARG A 244 -18.59 -15.81 -1.42
C ARG A 244 -17.78 -16.24 -2.63
N LYS A 245 -18.41 -16.97 -3.56
CA LYS A 245 -17.75 -17.43 -4.80
C LYS A 245 -17.28 -16.26 -5.68
N ALA A 246 -18.12 -15.21 -5.78
CA ALA A 246 -17.77 -14.01 -6.54
C ALA A 246 -16.59 -13.25 -5.93
N MET A 247 -16.57 -13.10 -4.58
CA MET A 247 -15.45 -12.48 -3.87
C MET A 247 -14.16 -13.29 -4.03
N GLU A 248 -14.20 -14.60 -3.81
CA GLU A 248 -13.04 -15.48 -4.01
C GLU A 248 -12.51 -15.39 -5.46
N SER A 249 -13.41 -15.47 -6.44
CA SER A 249 -13.04 -15.32 -7.85
C SER A 249 -12.40 -13.96 -8.14
N ARG A 250 -12.97 -12.87 -7.61
CA ARG A 250 -12.43 -11.52 -7.77
C ARG A 250 -11.00 -11.41 -7.20
N ILE A 251 -10.74 -12.02 -6.05
CA ILE A 251 -9.40 -12.00 -5.42
C ILE A 251 -8.44 -12.83 -6.25
N ARG A 252 -8.79 -14.08 -6.55
CA ARG A 252 -7.94 -15.02 -7.29
C ARG A 252 -7.61 -14.53 -8.71
N ASN A 253 -8.55 -13.89 -9.41
CA ASN A 253 -8.32 -13.33 -10.75
C ASN A 253 -7.33 -12.14 -10.76
N ARG A 254 -6.98 -11.59 -9.61
CA ARG A 254 -5.97 -10.54 -9.47
C ARG A 254 -4.59 -11.06 -9.09
N ILE A 255 -4.48 -12.36 -8.83
CA ILE A 255 -3.22 -13.03 -8.53
C ILE A 255 -2.50 -13.31 -9.85
N ILE A 256 -1.26 -12.92 -9.95
CA ILE A 256 -0.43 -13.22 -11.11
C ILE A 256 0.11 -14.63 -10.93
N VAL A 257 -0.19 -15.52 -11.88
CA VAL A 257 0.30 -16.91 -11.85
C VAL A 257 1.23 -17.14 -13.02
N GLU A 258 2.47 -17.57 -12.73
CA GLU A 258 3.50 -17.88 -13.73
C GLU A 258 4.20 -19.18 -13.35
N ASN A 259 4.25 -20.14 -14.26
CA ASN A 259 4.88 -21.46 -14.06
C ASN A 259 4.40 -22.18 -12.79
N GLY A 260 3.10 -22.03 -12.45
CA GLY A 260 2.50 -22.65 -11.26
C GLY A 260 2.73 -21.91 -9.94
N ASN A 261 3.51 -20.84 -9.94
CA ASN A 261 3.72 -19.98 -8.77
C ASN A 261 2.90 -18.71 -8.83
N SER A 262 2.53 -18.18 -7.67
CA SER A 262 1.77 -16.95 -7.51
C SER A 262 2.69 -15.80 -7.12
N TYR A 263 2.44 -14.62 -7.70
CA TYR A 263 3.29 -13.45 -7.47
C TYR A 263 2.45 -12.21 -7.18
N GLU A 264 3.01 -11.34 -6.33
CA GLU A 264 2.65 -9.93 -6.23
C GLU A 264 3.77 -9.09 -6.81
N ARG A 265 3.44 -8.03 -7.57
CA ARG A 265 4.42 -7.23 -8.29
C ARG A 265 4.42 -5.78 -7.83
N PHE A 266 5.62 -5.27 -7.68
CA PHE A 266 5.89 -3.92 -7.18
C PHE A 266 6.86 -3.17 -8.07
N ARG A 267 6.80 -1.85 -8.03
CA ARG A 267 7.93 -1.03 -8.41
C ARG A 267 8.76 -0.77 -7.16
N TYR A 268 9.89 -1.43 -7.08
CA TYR A 268 10.87 -1.18 -6.03
C TYR A 268 11.68 0.08 -6.36
N HIS A 269 11.96 0.89 -5.35
CA HIS A 269 12.81 2.05 -5.44
C HIS A 269 13.69 2.14 -4.20
N LYS A 270 14.97 2.48 -4.37
CA LYS A 270 15.91 2.68 -3.27
C LYS A 270 16.08 4.18 -3.04
N GLY A 271 15.94 4.60 -1.80
CA GLY A 271 15.94 6.01 -1.42
C GLY A 271 14.60 6.70 -1.68
N PRO A 272 14.42 7.94 -1.19
CA PRO A 272 13.19 8.70 -1.39
C PRO A 272 12.88 8.91 -2.87
N PRO A 273 11.61 8.92 -3.27
CA PRO A 273 11.24 9.23 -4.64
C PRO A 273 11.81 10.58 -5.06
N ASP A 274 12.53 10.59 -6.17
CA ASP A 274 13.07 11.82 -6.75
C ASP A 274 12.16 12.28 -7.89
N THR A 275 11.46 13.39 -7.68
CA THR A 275 10.55 13.99 -8.66
C THR A 275 11.27 14.65 -9.84
N MET A 276 12.58 14.85 -9.72
CA MET A 276 13.40 15.52 -10.75
C MET A 276 14.09 14.53 -11.68
N GLY A 277 13.86 13.23 -11.51
CA GLY A 277 14.53 12.18 -12.31
C GLY A 277 16.02 12.04 -12.02
N HIS A 278 16.50 12.64 -10.94
CA HIS A 278 17.84 12.41 -10.43
C HIS A 278 17.79 11.24 -9.48
N GLY A 279 18.61 10.23 -9.69
CA GLY A 279 18.69 9.09 -8.79
C GLY A 279 18.99 9.49 -7.34
N PRO A 280 19.05 8.50 -6.41
CA PRO A 280 19.35 8.78 -5.00
C PRO A 280 20.57 9.70 -4.93
N ARG A 281 20.49 10.73 -4.14
CA ARG A 281 21.68 11.54 -3.82
C ARG A 281 22.52 10.70 -2.88
N ASP A 282 23.73 10.37 -3.32
CA ASP A 282 24.73 9.70 -2.52
C ASP A 282 25.09 10.52 -1.27
#